data_21325f9fe1d9568e290dbfa7a1d5c381
#
_entry.id   21325f9fe1d9568e290dbfa7a1d5c381
#
_cell.length_a   1.000
_cell.length_b   1.000
_cell.length_c   1.000
_cell.angle_alpha   90.00
_cell.angle_beta   90.00
_cell.angle_gamma   90.00
#
_symmetry.space_group_name_H-M   'P 1'
#
loop_
_entity.id
_entity.type
_entity.pdbx_description
1 polymer ?
#
loop_
_entity_poly.entity_id
_entity_poly.type
_entity_poly.pdbx_seq_one_letter_code
_entity_poly.pdbx_strand_id
1 'polypeptide(L)'
;MTAEAYKEAIKQLTLIPGIDRAVADDLIQMGITTIADLKNKDAEKLYNKSNRQSGNVQDRKLLYIFRCAIYFASNEEHDKAKLTWQSWKDK
;
A
#
# COMPACT_ATOMS: atom_id res chain seq x y z
N MET A 1 -13.07 -7.45 -12.76
CA MET A 1 -13.41 -6.20 -12.04
C MET A 1 -13.98 -5.19 -13.02
N THR A 2 -15.09 -4.55 -12.67
CA THR A 2 -15.71 -3.50 -13.50
C THR A 2 -14.91 -2.20 -13.44
N ALA A 3 -15.14 -1.30 -14.40
CA ALA A 3 -14.51 0.03 -14.40
C ALA A 3 -14.88 0.84 -13.15
N GLU A 4 -16.14 0.76 -12.71
CA GLU A 4 -16.60 1.44 -11.50
C GLU A 4 -15.95 0.86 -10.26
N ALA A 5 -15.80 -0.45 -10.15
CA ALA A 5 -15.15 -1.11 -9.03
C ALA A 5 -13.68 -0.73 -8.96
N TYR A 6 -13.00 -0.64 -10.10
CA TYR A 6 -11.61 -0.20 -10.19
C TYR A 6 -11.46 1.25 -9.70
N LYS A 7 -12.32 2.14 -10.19
CA LYS A 7 -12.30 3.56 -9.78
C LYS A 7 -12.52 3.72 -8.28
N GLU A 8 -13.45 2.96 -7.73
CA GLU A 8 -13.74 3.00 -6.28
C GLU A 8 -12.54 2.48 -5.48
N ALA A 9 -11.90 1.41 -5.94
CA ALA A 9 -10.70 0.88 -5.29
C ALA A 9 -9.56 1.91 -5.30
N ILE A 10 -9.30 2.56 -6.43
CA ILE A 10 -8.31 3.64 -6.54
C ILE A 10 -8.65 4.75 -5.55
N LYS A 11 -9.91 5.17 -5.51
CA LYS A 11 -10.36 6.23 -4.61
C LYS A 11 -10.11 5.89 -3.14
N GLN A 12 -10.45 4.68 -2.72
CA GLN A 12 -10.22 4.23 -1.36
C GLN A 12 -8.74 4.18 -1.01
N LEU A 13 -7.96 3.49 -1.83
CA LEU A 13 -6.55 3.26 -1.53
C LEU A 13 -5.73 4.56 -1.52
N THR A 14 -6.08 5.52 -2.37
CA THR A 14 -5.38 6.81 -2.41
C THR A 14 -5.73 7.73 -1.24
N LEU A 15 -6.69 7.36 -0.39
CA LEU A 15 -6.92 8.04 0.90
C LEU A 15 -5.79 7.76 1.88
N ILE A 16 -5.05 6.69 1.70
CA ILE A 16 -3.94 6.32 2.57
C ILE A 16 -2.75 7.24 2.27
N PRO A 17 -2.15 7.88 3.29
CA PRO A 17 -0.98 8.74 3.06
C PRO A 17 0.16 7.97 2.36
N GLY A 18 0.71 8.57 1.30
CA GLY A 18 1.81 7.99 0.53
C GLY A 18 1.39 7.07 -0.59
N ILE A 19 0.12 6.71 -0.69
CA ILE A 19 -0.39 5.87 -1.78
C ILE A 19 -0.88 6.78 -2.90
N ASP A 20 -0.16 6.81 -4.01
CA ASP A 20 -0.60 7.46 -5.23
C ASP A 20 -1.33 6.45 -6.13
N ARG A 21 -1.78 6.92 -7.29
CA ARG A 21 -2.54 6.07 -8.22
C ARG A 21 -1.73 4.86 -8.69
N ALA A 22 -0.44 5.02 -8.92
CA ALA A 22 0.42 3.93 -9.40
C ALA A 22 0.56 2.83 -8.34
N VAL A 23 0.76 3.22 -7.08
CA VAL A 23 0.84 2.26 -5.97
C VAL A 23 -0.51 1.60 -5.73
N ALA A 24 -1.60 2.37 -5.82
CA ALA A 24 -2.94 1.81 -5.68
C ALA A 24 -3.22 0.76 -6.77
N ASP A 25 -2.85 1.03 -8.01
CA ASP A 25 -3.01 0.07 -9.10
C ASP A 25 -2.22 -1.22 -8.83
N ASP A 26 -0.99 -1.09 -8.35
CA ASP A 26 -0.15 -2.22 -7.99
C ASP A 26 -0.82 -3.09 -6.91
N LEU A 27 -1.38 -2.46 -5.88
CA LEU A 27 -2.12 -3.17 -4.84
C LEU A 27 -3.35 -3.90 -5.40
N ILE A 28 -4.09 -3.25 -6.29
CA ILE A 28 -5.26 -3.86 -6.94
C ILE A 28 -4.84 -5.10 -7.74
N GLN A 29 -3.72 -5.05 -8.43
CA GLN A 29 -3.18 -6.21 -9.15
C GLN A 29 -2.86 -7.37 -8.21
N MET A 30 -2.59 -7.10 -6.94
CA MET A 30 -2.34 -8.10 -5.92
C MET A 30 -3.61 -8.53 -5.16
N GLY A 31 -4.79 -8.07 -5.60
CA GLY A 31 -6.06 -8.42 -4.98
C GLY A 31 -6.46 -7.56 -3.79
N ILE A 32 -5.76 -6.45 -3.56
CA ILE A 32 -6.07 -5.52 -2.48
C ILE A 32 -6.86 -4.36 -3.06
N THR A 33 -8.14 -4.29 -2.73
CA THR A 33 -9.08 -3.32 -3.31
C THR A 33 -9.70 -2.38 -2.28
N THR A 34 -9.49 -2.65 -0.98
CA THR A 34 -10.01 -1.81 0.10
C THR A 34 -8.92 -1.57 1.13
N ILE A 35 -9.10 -0.53 1.95
CA ILE A 35 -8.21 -0.26 3.08
C ILE A 35 -8.20 -1.46 4.04
N ALA A 36 -9.37 -2.05 4.30
CA ALA A 36 -9.48 -3.20 5.18
C ALA A 36 -8.65 -4.41 4.73
N ASP A 37 -8.45 -4.57 3.42
CA ASP A 37 -7.64 -5.67 2.89
C ASP A 37 -6.17 -5.57 3.29
N LEU A 38 -5.72 -4.39 3.68
CA LEU A 38 -4.33 -4.19 4.13
C LEU A 38 -4.13 -4.53 5.61
N LYS A 39 -5.20 -4.70 6.38
CA LYS A 39 -5.09 -4.98 7.81
C LYS A 39 -4.23 -6.22 8.05
N ASN A 40 -3.21 -6.05 8.89
CA ASN A 40 -2.33 -7.15 9.33
C ASN A 40 -1.60 -7.87 8.20
N LYS A 41 -1.45 -7.24 7.05
CA LYS A 41 -0.65 -7.79 5.96
C LYS A 41 0.84 -7.65 6.28
N ASP A 42 1.64 -8.47 5.61
CA ASP A 42 3.09 -8.43 5.73
C ASP A 42 3.65 -7.57 4.59
N ALA A 43 4.26 -6.43 4.94
CA ALA A 43 4.77 -5.48 3.96
C ALA A 43 5.87 -6.07 3.07
N GLU A 44 6.74 -6.91 3.63
CA GLU A 44 7.80 -7.55 2.83
C GLU A 44 7.24 -8.52 1.81
N LYS A 45 6.21 -9.27 2.17
CA LYS A 45 5.53 -10.17 1.23
C LYS A 45 4.87 -9.39 0.10
N LEU A 46 4.24 -8.26 0.42
CA LEU A 46 3.65 -7.38 -0.60
C LEU A 46 4.73 -6.81 -1.51
N TYR A 47 5.83 -6.36 -0.94
CA TYR A 47 6.95 -5.82 -1.70
C TYR A 47 7.52 -6.86 -2.66
N ASN A 48 7.78 -8.07 -2.17
CA ASN A 48 8.31 -9.16 -3.00
C ASN A 48 7.34 -9.54 -4.13
N LYS A 49 6.04 -9.57 -3.83
CA LYS A 49 5.00 -9.87 -4.82
C LYS A 49 4.92 -8.78 -5.88
N SER A 50 5.01 -7.51 -5.47
CA SER A 50 5.05 -6.37 -6.38
C SER A 50 6.27 -6.43 -7.30
N ASN A 51 7.44 -6.79 -6.76
CA ASN A 51 8.65 -6.95 -7.56
C ASN A 51 8.48 -8.05 -8.61
N ARG A 52 7.87 -9.18 -8.25
CA ARG A 52 7.58 -10.25 -9.23
C ARG A 52 6.62 -9.78 -10.30
N GLN A 53 5.60 -9.01 -9.93
CA GLN A 53 4.60 -8.46 -10.83
C GLN A 53 5.22 -7.51 -11.87
N SER A 54 6.15 -6.67 -11.42
CA SER A 54 6.82 -5.69 -12.27
C SER A 54 7.96 -6.29 -13.11
N GLY A 55 8.45 -7.47 -12.73
CA GLY A 55 9.56 -8.13 -13.41
C GLY A 55 10.93 -7.61 -13.03
N ASN A 56 11.03 -6.75 -12.01
CA ASN A 56 12.32 -6.24 -11.54
C ASN A 56 12.22 -5.81 -10.08
N VAL A 57 13.37 -5.59 -9.45
CA VAL A 57 13.42 -5.12 -8.05
C VAL A 57 13.21 -3.61 -8.04
N GLN A 58 12.17 -3.19 -7.35
CA GLN A 58 11.79 -1.77 -7.22
C GLN A 58 12.53 -1.12 -6.05
N ASP A 59 12.49 0.22 -5.99
CA ASP A 59 13.07 0.99 -4.89
C ASP A 59 12.48 0.52 -3.55
N ARG A 60 13.31 0.39 -2.53
CA ARG A 60 12.87 0.02 -1.19
C ARG A 60 11.89 1.02 -0.57
N LYS A 61 11.82 2.24 -1.08
CA LYS A 61 10.79 3.21 -0.71
C LYS A 61 9.38 2.58 -0.81
N LEU A 62 9.15 1.73 -1.80
CA LEU A 62 7.87 1.06 -1.95
C LEU A 62 7.56 0.16 -0.74
N LEU A 63 8.57 -0.55 -0.21
CA LEU A 63 8.41 -1.32 1.02
C LEU A 63 7.99 -0.42 2.19
N TYR A 64 8.61 0.74 2.32
CA TYR A 64 8.30 1.69 3.39
C TYR A 64 6.88 2.26 3.23
N ILE A 65 6.46 2.53 2.00
CA ILE A 65 5.08 2.94 1.69
C ILE A 65 4.09 1.84 2.11
N PHE A 66 4.39 0.58 1.83
CA PHE A 66 3.53 -0.54 2.25
C PHE A 66 3.47 -0.67 3.78
N ARG A 67 4.60 -0.50 4.48
CA ARG A 67 4.61 -0.51 5.96
C ARG A 67 3.70 0.59 6.51
N CYS A 68 3.79 1.78 5.97
CA CYS A 68 2.96 2.93 6.36
C CYS A 68 1.47 2.64 6.10
N ALA A 69 1.16 2.09 4.92
CA ALA A 69 -0.21 1.78 4.54
C ALA A 69 -0.84 0.72 5.45
N ILE A 70 -0.08 -0.31 5.79
CA ILE A 70 -0.56 -1.37 6.69
C ILE A 70 -0.80 -0.81 8.10
N TYR A 71 0.09 0.05 8.58
CA TYR A 71 -0.11 0.74 9.85
C TYR A 71 -1.42 1.55 9.84
N PHE A 72 -1.64 2.33 8.77
CA PHE A 72 -2.85 3.12 8.61
C PHE A 72 -4.10 2.24 8.65
N ALA A 73 -4.08 1.14 7.92
CA ALA A 73 -5.22 0.22 7.82
C ALA A 73 -5.48 -0.55 9.11
N SER A 74 -4.44 -0.82 9.90
CA SER A 74 -4.50 -1.71 11.06
C SER A 74 -4.86 -0.98 12.36
N ASN A 75 -4.96 0.35 12.34
CA ASN A 75 -5.24 1.17 13.52
C ASN A 75 -6.32 2.20 13.21
N GLU A 76 -7.22 2.45 14.16
CA GLU A 76 -8.25 3.48 14.00
C GLU A 76 -7.68 4.88 14.24
N GLU A 77 -6.77 4.98 15.20
CA GLU A 77 -6.09 6.23 15.52
C GLU A 77 -4.64 6.16 15.04
N HIS A 78 -4.12 7.28 14.54
CA HIS A 78 -2.81 7.33 13.92
C HIS A 78 -1.93 8.39 14.53
N ASP A 79 -0.68 8.02 14.83
CA ASP A 79 0.37 8.97 15.14
C ASP A 79 0.77 9.65 13.82
N LYS A 80 0.65 10.98 13.76
CA LYS A 80 0.98 11.75 12.56
C LYS A 80 2.41 11.50 12.08
N ALA A 81 3.35 11.32 13.01
CA ALA A 81 4.74 11.03 12.66
C ALA A 81 4.89 9.71 11.92
N LYS A 82 3.95 8.77 12.09
CA LYS A 82 3.97 7.46 11.45
C LYS A 82 3.19 7.42 10.13
N LEU A 83 2.64 8.55 9.68
CA LEU A 83 1.90 8.63 8.43
C LEU A 83 2.76 9.05 7.23
N THR A 84 4.07 9.06 7.40
CA THR A 84 5.02 9.30 6.32
C THR A 84 5.87 8.05 6.10
N TRP A 85 6.18 7.73 4.86
CA TRP A 85 6.98 6.54 4.55
C TRP A 85 8.38 6.61 5.16
N GLN A 86 8.91 7.82 5.37
CA GLN A 86 10.24 8.02 5.95
C GLN A 86 10.36 7.42 7.35
N SER A 87 9.26 7.41 8.11
CA SER A 87 9.24 6.83 9.46
C SER A 87 9.41 5.31 9.46
N TRP A 88 9.27 4.68 8.31
CA TRP A 88 9.29 3.22 8.17
C TRP A 88 10.54 2.69 7.48
N LYS A 89 11.53 3.56 7.24
CA LYS A 89 12.81 3.17 6.67
C LYS A 89 13.51 2.13 7.54
N ASP A 90 14.25 1.25 6.91
CA ASP A 90 15.15 0.35 7.62
C ASP A 90 16.20 1.19 8.36
N LYS A 91 16.59 0.73 9.53
CA LYS A 91 17.61 1.40 10.34
C LYS A 91 19.01 0.92 9.94
#